data_fdb4f159d1fe2fff7c1c20b4f59824ee
#
_entry.id   fdb4f159d1fe2fff7c1c20b4f59824ee
#
_cell.length_a   1.000
_cell.length_b   1.000
_cell.length_c   1.000
_cell.angle_alpha   90.00
_cell.angle_beta   90.00
_cell.angle_gamma   90.00
#
_symmetry.space_group_name_H-M   'P 1'
#
loop_
_entity.id
_entity.type
_entity.pdbx_description
1 polymer ?
#
loop_
_entity_poly.entity_id
_entity_poly.type
_entity_poly.pdbx_seq_one_letter_code
_entity_poly.pdbx_strand_id
1 'polypeptide(L)'
;MSRDALVVGINTYNYDRLTKLSAPGQDAEAIAQLLENSGEFKVKRLPAVKDKRNNTIRVGQTTKVTLTQLEEAIVQLFKPEGRNIPDTALLYFSGHGLRKDRGIQEGYLATSDVNPDLGNWGIRLKWLRELLQESPIRQQIIWLDCCYSGELLNFSEADPGDRGKGRDRCFIAASREFEVAYEAIDSKHSVLTEALLQGLDPRRHSGTWVTNYTLIDVLNQRLQAFPQSPIFANSGGAINLTRTWQAPNPDSNLVVTTTCPYRGLQYFDCTEEDAKYFYGREALTDQLLEKVRVGNFLAVLGASGSGKSSVVRAGLLYQLTLGRRLSGKLFHL
;
A
#
# COMPACT_ATOMS: atom_id res chain seq x y z
N MET A 1 2.62 15.35 -11.77
CA MET A 1 3.35 14.80 -10.60
C MET A 1 4.46 13.91 -11.13
N SER A 2 5.70 14.16 -10.75
CA SER A 2 6.82 13.29 -11.11
C SER A 2 6.94 12.13 -10.12
N ARG A 3 7.21 10.92 -10.62
CA ARG A 3 7.15 9.69 -9.83
C ARG A 3 8.36 8.81 -10.18
N ASP A 4 9.22 8.61 -9.22
CA ASP A 4 10.42 7.80 -9.38
C ASP A 4 10.33 6.52 -8.53
N ALA A 5 10.78 5.40 -9.09
CA ALA A 5 10.85 4.14 -8.39
C ALA A 5 12.22 3.49 -8.54
N LEU A 6 12.71 2.88 -7.47
CA LEU A 6 13.83 1.96 -7.46
C LEU A 6 13.32 0.57 -7.15
N VAL A 7 13.49 -0.36 -8.07
CA VAL A 7 13.16 -1.78 -7.86
C VAL A 7 14.42 -2.61 -7.78
N VAL A 8 14.54 -3.37 -6.72
CA VAL A 8 15.74 -4.13 -6.38
C VAL A 8 15.39 -5.60 -6.22
N GLY A 9 16.08 -6.48 -6.96
CA GLY A 9 15.93 -7.93 -6.81
C GLY A 9 17.28 -8.63 -6.75
N ILE A 10 17.63 -9.22 -5.60
CA ILE A 10 18.94 -9.84 -5.37
C ILE A 10 18.80 -11.34 -5.18
N ASN A 11 19.24 -12.12 -6.17
CA ASN A 11 19.18 -13.57 -6.17
C ASN A 11 20.46 -14.23 -5.63
N THR A 12 21.63 -13.55 -5.73
CA THR A 12 22.94 -14.17 -5.50
C THR A 12 23.75 -13.42 -4.46
N TYR A 13 24.38 -14.16 -3.57
CA TYR A 13 25.17 -13.67 -2.44
C TYR A 13 26.56 -14.32 -2.44
N ASN A 14 27.59 -13.59 -1.99
CA ASN A 14 28.94 -14.12 -1.85
C ASN A 14 29.16 -14.86 -0.54
N TYR A 15 28.30 -14.63 0.46
CA TYR A 15 28.39 -15.23 1.76
C TYR A 15 27.79 -16.63 1.76
N ASP A 16 28.59 -17.66 2.02
CA ASP A 16 28.23 -19.08 1.86
C ASP A 16 27.06 -19.53 2.76
N ARG A 17 26.75 -18.77 3.83
CA ARG A 17 25.61 -19.06 4.70
C ARG A 17 24.29 -18.51 4.18
N LEU A 18 24.30 -17.71 3.12
CA LEU A 18 23.10 -17.23 2.45
C LEU A 18 22.82 -18.04 1.19
N THR A 19 21.67 -18.70 1.16
CA THR A 19 21.26 -19.48 0.00
C THR A 19 20.92 -18.58 -1.17
N LYS A 20 21.16 -19.06 -2.38
CA LYS A 20 20.68 -18.39 -3.59
C LYS A 20 19.14 -18.43 -3.62
N LEU A 21 18.52 -17.30 -3.97
CA LEU A 21 17.07 -17.17 -4.15
C LEU A 21 16.70 -17.26 -5.63
N SER A 22 15.48 -17.71 -5.91
CA SER A 22 14.96 -17.86 -7.28
C SER A 22 14.06 -16.71 -7.72
N ALA A 23 13.22 -16.19 -6.82
CA ALA A 23 12.17 -15.24 -7.11
C ALA A 23 12.59 -13.75 -7.21
N PRO A 24 13.52 -13.21 -6.40
CA PRO A 24 13.67 -11.75 -6.23
C PRO A 24 13.84 -10.95 -7.52
N GLY A 25 14.63 -11.43 -8.46
CA GLY A 25 14.85 -10.73 -9.73
C GLY A 25 13.62 -10.75 -10.64
N GLN A 26 12.80 -11.81 -10.58
CA GLN A 26 11.53 -11.90 -11.32
C GLN A 26 10.47 -11.02 -10.66
N ASP A 27 10.41 -11.00 -9.35
CA ASP A 27 9.53 -10.18 -8.55
C ASP A 27 9.76 -8.70 -8.82
N ALA A 28 11.01 -8.26 -8.72
CA ALA A 28 11.39 -6.88 -9.00
C ALA A 28 11.07 -6.47 -10.45
N GLU A 29 11.29 -7.35 -11.43
CA GLU A 29 10.95 -7.06 -12.82
C GLU A 29 9.45 -6.95 -13.05
N ALA A 30 8.63 -7.82 -12.44
CA ALA A 30 7.18 -7.77 -12.56
C ALA A 30 6.60 -6.48 -11.93
N ILE A 31 7.09 -6.09 -10.76
CA ILE A 31 6.74 -4.81 -10.12
C ILE A 31 7.18 -3.63 -10.99
N ALA A 32 8.41 -3.66 -11.55
CA ALA A 32 8.89 -2.61 -12.43
C ALA A 32 7.99 -2.39 -13.64
N GLN A 33 7.63 -3.46 -14.34
CA GLN A 33 6.75 -3.40 -15.51
C GLN A 33 5.35 -2.87 -15.16
N LEU A 34 4.80 -3.29 -14.04
CA LEU A 34 3.49 -2.80 -13.59
C LEU A 34 3.51 -1.31 -13.26
N LEU A 35 4.54 -0.84 -12.56
CA LEU A 35 4.71 0.57 -12.22
C LEU A 35 4.93 1.46 -13.45
N GLU A 36 5.68 0.99 -14.45
CA GLU A 36 5.87 1.70 -15.72
C GLU A 36 4.58 1.75 -16.54
N ASN A 37 3.90 0.60 -16.69
CA ASN A 37 2.74 0.48 -17.56
C ASN A 37 1.47 1.12 -17.00
N SER A 38 1.30 1.11 -15.69
CA SER A 38 0.04 1.50 -15.03
C SER A 38 0.21 2.55 -13.93
N GLY A 39 1.44 2.83 -13.48
CA GLY A 39 1.71 3.74 -12.35
C GLY A 39 2.34 5.06 -12.73
N GLU A 40 2.71 5.25 -13.99
CA GLU A 40 3.44 6.46 -14.47
C GLU A 40 4.77 6.71 -13.74
N PHE A 41 5.40 5.63 -13.24
CA PHE A 41 6.69 5.74 -12.57
C PHE A 41 7.85 5.66 -13.57
N LYS A 42 8.86 6.52 -13.37
CA LYS A 42 10.18 6.32 -13.96
C LYS A 42 10.92 5.32 -13.09
N VAL A 43 11.12 4.10 -13.61
CA VAL A 43 11.66 2.99 -12.83
C VAL A 43 13.14 2.77 -13.10
N LYS A 44 13.94 2.82 -12.02
CA LYS A 44 15.34 2.36 -11.99
C LYS A 44 15.38 0.93 -11.48
N ARG A 45 16.02 0.04 -12.22
CA ARG A 45 16.19 -1.38 -11.87
C ARG A 45 17.55 -1.63 -11.27
N LEU A 46 17.63 -2.49 -10.25
CA LEU A 46 18.90 -2.89 -9.65
C LEU A 46 18.87 -4.38 -9.29
N PRO A 47 19.79 -5.20 -9.86
CA PRO A 47 20.79 -4.84 -10.88
C PRO A 47 20.15 -4.65 -12.26
N ALA A 48 20.61 -3.66 -13.01
CA ALA A 48 20.14 -3.42 -14.36
C ALA A 48 20.96 -4.19 -15.40
N VAL A 49 20.30 -4.96 -16.25
CA VAL A 49 20.92 -5.64 -17.40
C VAL A 49 20.18 -5.30 -18.67
N LYS A 50 20.92 -5.13 -19.75
CA LYS A 50 20.36 -4.86 -21.07
C LYS A 50 20.00 -6.19 -21.75
N ASP A 51 18.73 -6.37 -22.07
CA ASP A 51 18.29 -7.49 -22.91
C ASP A 51 18.70 -7.22 -24.36
N LYS A 52 19.60 -8.07 -24.89
CA LYS A 52 20.13 -7.92 -26.24
C LYS A 52 19.08 -8.13 -27.34
N ARG A 53 17.98 -8.83 -27.04
CA ARG A 53 16.93 -9.15 -28.02
C ARG A 53 16.02 -7.95 -28.30
N ASN A 54 15.63 -7.24 -27.23
CA ASN A 54 14.59 -6.20 -27.32
C ASN A 54 15.15 -4.81 -27.02
N ASN A 55 16.45 -4.69 -26.75
CA ASN A 55 17.12 -3.44 -26.33
C ASN A 55 16.50 -2.80 -25.07
N THR A 56 15.79 -3.59 -24.25
CA THR A 56 15.15 -3.16 -23.01
C THR A 56 16.05 -3.41 -21.80
N ILE A 57 15.86 -2.61 -20.74
CA ILE A 57 16.55 -2.82 -19.47
C ILE A 57 15.65 -3.72 -18.59
N ARG A 58 16.24 -4.75 -17.99
CA ARG A 58 15.57 -5.66 -17.05
C ARG A 58 16.37 -5.83 -15.77
N VAL A 59 15.72 -6.38 -14.74
CA VAL A 59 16.43 -6.81 -13.52
C VAL A 59 17.24 -8.07 -13.82
N GLY A 60 18.53 -8.03 -13.49
CA GLY A 60 19.45 -9.15 -13.72
C GLY A 60 19.27 -10.24 -12.68
N GLN A 61 19.16 -11.50 -13.14
CA GLN A 61 18.95 -12.66 -12.28
C GLN A 61 20.23 -13.16 -11.58
N THR A 62 21.39 -12.91 -12.18
CA THR A 62 22.70 -13.41 -11.69
C THR A 62 23.71 -12.31 -11.43
N THR A 63 23.35 -11.08 -11.78
CA THR A 63 24.20 -9.89 -11.59
C THR A 63 24.20 -9.52 -10.11
N LYS A 64 25.38 -9.25 -9.59
CA LYS A 64 25.58 -8.89 -8.18
C LYS A 64 25.29 -7.41 -7.95
N VAL A 65 24.81 -7.09 -6.76
CA VAL A 65 24.58 -5.73 -6.27
C VAL A 65 25.42 -5.54 -5.01
N THR A 66 26.33 -4.57 -5.03
CA THR A 66 27.16 -4.24 -3.86
C THR A 66 26.45 -3.30 -2.89
N LEU A 67 26.94 -3.22 -1.66
CA LEU A 67 26.47 -2.28 -0.65
C LEU A 67 26.48 -0.84 -1.17
N THR A 68 27.60 -0.40 -1.74
CA THR A 68 27.75 0.97 -2.28
C THR A 68 26.74 1.26 -3.39
N GLN A 69 26.53 0.32 -4.32
CA GLN A 69 25.57 0.51 -5.43
C GLN A 69 24.14 0.65 -4.91
N LEU A 70 23.74 -0.13 -3.90
CA LEU A 70 22.40 -0.06 -3.34
C LEU A 70 22.22 1.23 -2.52
N GLU A 71 23.22 1.58 -1.70
CA GLU A 71 23.20 2.79 -0.89
C GLU A 71 23.09 4.05 -1.76
N GLU A 72 23.95 4.19 -2.77
CA GLU A 72 23.89 5.30 -3.72
C GLU A 72 22.55 5.38 -4.45
N ALA A 73 21.99 4.22 -4.87
CA ALA A 73 20.70 4.21 -5.55
C ALA A 73 19.55 4.66 -4.65
N ILE A 74 19.56 4.26 -3.37
CA ILE A 74 18.58 4.68 -2.37
C ILE A 74 18.72 6.17 -2.04
N VAL A 75 19.96 6.65 -1.89
CA VAL A 75 20.23 8.09 -1.66
C VAL A 75 19.74 8.92 -2.84
N GLN A 76 20.05 8.52 -4.07
CA GLN A 76 19.56 9.21 -5.26
C GLN A 76 18.04 9.25 -5.37
N LEU A 77 17.35 8.20 -4.90
CA LEU A 77 15.89 8.15 -4.90
C LEU A 77 15.27 9.11 -3.89
N PHE A 78 15.77 9.12 -2.63
CA PHE A 78 15.15 9.85 -1.52
C PHE A 78 15.79 11.21 -1.21
N LYS A 79 17.03 11.43 -1.65
CA LYS A 79 17.74 12.72 -1.58
C LYS A 79 18.35 13.06 -2.94
N PRO A 80 17.55 13.22 -4.01
CA PRO A 80 18.06 13.53 -5.33
C PRO A 80 18.79 14.87 -5.33
N GLU A 81 19.91 14.93 -6.03
CA GLU A 81 20.62 16.17 -6.26
C GLU A 81 19.93 17.03 -7.32
N GLY A 82 19.92 18.35 -7.14
CA GLY A 82 19.37 19.29 -8.10
C GLY A 82 17.95 19.76 -7.82
N ARG A 83 17.33 20.41 -8.84
CA ARG A 83 16.01 21.06 -8.69
C ARG A 83 14.81 20.17 -8.99
N ASN A 84 15.04 19.02 -9.61
CA ASN A 84 13.97 18.12 -10.04
C ASN A 84 13.72 17.05 -8.97
N ILE A 85 13.06 17.45 -7.88
CA ILE A 85 12.67 16.53 -6.80
C ILE A 85 11.34 15.89 -7.21
N PRO A 86 11.23 14.54 -7.24
CA PRO A 86 9.97 13.88 -7.56
C PRO A 86 8.95 14.08 -6.43
N ASP A 87 7.67 14.15 -6.79
CA ASP A 87 6.57 14.22 -5.82
C ASP A 87 6.42 12.91 -5.04
N THR A 88 6.67 11.78 -5.74
CA THR A 88 6.54 10.42 -5.19
C THR A 88 7.82 9.62 -5.45
N ALA A 89 8.34 8.98 -4.41
CA ALA A 89 9.45 8.02 -4.50
C ALA A 89 9.04 6.66 -3.92
N LEU A 90 9.31 5.59 -4.69
CA LEU A 90 9.00 4.22 -4.31
C LEU A 90 10.27 3.35 -4.31
N LEU A 91 10.56 2.70 -3.20
CA LEU A 91 11.54 1.63 -3.09
C LEU A 91 10.82 0.29 -2.95
N TYR A 92 11.08 -0.61 -3.89
CA TYR A 92 10.76 -2.03 -3.77
C TYR A 92 12.06 -2.82 -3.64
N PHE A 93 12.14 -3.69 -2.64
CA PHE A 93 13.30 -4.57 -2.41
C PHE A 93 12.82 -6.01 -2.23
N SER A 94 13.38 -6.94 -2.99
CA SER A 94 13.23 -8.39 -2.79
C SER A 94 14.59 -9.06 -2.70
N GLY A 95 14.79 -9.89 -1.65
CA GLY A 95 16.06 -10.53 -1.35
C GLY A 95 16.14 -11.00 0.10
N HIS A 96 17.34 -11.33 0.56
CA HIS A 96 17.55 -11.66 1.98
C HIS A 96 17.50 -10.42 2.87
N GLY A 97 16.83 -10.58 4.02
CA GLY A 97 17.00 -9.71 5.18
C GLY A 97 17.89 -10.37 6.21
N LEU A 98 18.70 -9.59 6.90
CA LEU A 98 19.58 -10.06 7.97
C LEU A 98 19.26 -9.35 9.29
N ARG A 99 19.42 -10.08 10.38
CA ARG A 99 19.32 -9.54 11.74
C ARG A 99 20.63 -9.71 12.48
N LYS A 100 21.11 -8.60 13.03
CA LYS A 100 22.25 -8.59 13.94
C LYS A 100 21.74 -8.55 15.37
N ASP A 101 22.15 -9.51 16.18
CA ASP A 101 21.67 -9.73 17.53
C ASP A 101 22.87 -9.63 18.50
N ARG A 102 23.30 -8.39 18.81
CA ARG A 102 24.38 -8.12 19.77
C ARG A 102 23.96 -7.01 20.74
N GLY A 103 23.11 -7.38 21.72
CA GLY A 103 22.60 -6.43 22.72
C GLY A 103 21.47 -5.55 22.23
N ILE A 104 21.57 -5.03 21.01
CA ILE A 104 20.49 -4.34 20.28
C ILE A 104 20.23 -5.13 19.00
N GLN A 105 18.95 -5.36 18.71
CA GLN A 105 18.55 -6.00 17.46
C GLN A 105 18.53 -4.96 16.34
N GLU A 106 19.12 -5.31 15.20
CA GLU A 106 19.20 -4.44 14.03
C GLU A 106 18.92 -5.24 12.77
N GLY A 107 18.00 -4.73 11.94
CA GLY A 107 17.67 -5.30 10.64
C GLY A 107 18.46 -4.68 9.49
N TYR A 108 18.74 -5.49 8.48
CA TYR A 108 19.53 -5.11 7.31
C TYR A 108 18.94 -5.70 6.03
N LEU A 109 18.99 -4.95 4.93
CA LEU A 109 18.78 -5.48 3.59
C LEU A 109 20.10 -6.02 3.06
N ALA A 110 20.16 -7.31 2.77
CA ALA A 110 21.37 -7.97 2.33
C ALA A 110 21.71 -7.62 0.88
N THR A 111 22.96 -7.21 0.65
CA THR A 111 23.54 -7.05 -0.69
C THR A 111 24.34 -8.28 -1.10
N SER A 112 24.68 -8.40 -2.38
CA SER A 112 25.41 -9.59 -2.86
C SER A 112 26.79 -9.79 -2.22
N ASP A 113 27.39 -8.72 -1.72
CA ASP A 113 28.71 -8.67 -1.10
C ASP A 113 28.68 -8.67 0.43
N VAL A 114 27.53 -8.95 1.05
CA VAL A 114 27.47 -9.06 2.52
C VAL A 114 28.43 -10.12 3.04
N ASN A 115 29.05 -9.78 4.14
CA ASN A 115 29.87 -10.69 4.94
C ASN A 115 29.78 -10.30 6.43
N PRO A 116 28.80 -10.82 7.16
CA PRO A 116 28.61 -10.52 8.58
C PRO A 116 29.84 -10.83 9.46
N ASP A 117 30.61 -11.82 9.07
CA ASP A 117 31.83 -12.20 9.81
C ASP A 117 32.94 -11.12 9.70
N LEU A 118 32.92 -10.32 8.60
CA LEU A 118 33.78 -9.16 8.38
C LEU A 118 33.11 -7.82 8.69
N GLY A 119 31.89 -7.83 9.24
CA GLY A 119 31.16 -6.62 9.64
C GLY A 119 30.32 -5.97 8.57
N ASN A 120 30.27 -6.49 7.32
CA ASN A 120 29.38 -6.02 6.27
C ASN A 120 28.04 -6.78 6.35
N TRP A 121 27.01 -6.11 6.87
CA TRP A 121 25.65 -6.66 7.03
C TRP A 121 24.69 -6.22 5.93
N GLY A 122 25.07 -5.29 5.05
CA GLY A 122 24.20 -4.65 4.04
C GLY A 122 23.62 -3.32 4.53
N ILE A 123 22.49 -2.89 3.95
CA ILE A 123 21.82 -1.62 4.28
C ILE A 123 21.09 -1.76 5.60
N ARG A 124 21.47 -0.95 6.58
CA ARG A 124 20.82 -0.92 7.89
C ARG A 124 19.45 -0.26 7.80
N LEU A 125 18.40 -0.92 8.30
CA LEU A 125 17.04 -0.36 8.24
C LEU A 125 16.87 0.94 9.03
N LYS A 126 17.61 1.09 10.14
CA LYS A 126 17.65 2.35 10.89
C LYS A 126 18.21 3.51 10.05
N TRP A 127 19.28 3.28 9.30
CA TRP A 127 19.82 4.28 8.37
C TRP A 127 18.81 4.65 7.27
N LEU A 128 18.11 3.67 6.70
CA LEU A 128 17.05 3.94 5.72
C LEU A 128 15.96 4.82 6.33
N ARG A 129 15.54 4.54 7.55
CA ARG A 129 14.54 5.36 8.27
C ARG A 129 15.01 6.78 8.47
N GLU A 130 16.24 6.99 8.92
CA GLU A 130 16.84 8.31 9.11
C GLU A 130 16.90 9.07 7.78
N LEU A 131 17.31 8.41 6.70
CA LEU A 131 17.29 9.00 5.36
C LEU A 131 15.89 9.45 4.93
N LEU A 132 14.86 8.63 5.17
CA LEU A 132 13.47 8.95 4.86
C LEU A 132 12.95 10.16 5.67
N GLN A 133 13.37 10.30 6.93
CA GLN A 133 13.02 11.45 7.77
C GLN A 133 13.61 12.76 7.25
N GLU A 134 14.81 12.72 6.70
CA GLU A 134 15.49 13.88 6.12
C GLU A 134 15.16 14.13 4.64
N SER A 135 14.50 13.19 3.98
CA SER A 135 14.15 13.25 2.56
C SER A 135 13.21 14.44 2.27
N PRO A 136 13.40 15.19 1.19
CA PRO A 136 12.48 16.22 0.73
C PRO A 136 11.23 15.67 0.04
N ILE A 137 11.17 14.36 -0.23
CA ILE A 137 10.09 13.71 -0.96
C ILE A 137 8.80 13.73 -0.14
N ARG A 138 7.72 14.21 -0.76
CA ARG A 138 6.40 14.30 -0.10
C ARG A 138 5.73 12.95 0.08
N GLN A 139 5.73 12.12 -0.97
CA GLN A 139 5.10 10.79 -0.95
C GLN A 139 6.17 9.71 -0.97
N GLN A 140 6.27 8.96 0.13
CA GLN A 140 7.30 7.94 0.34
C GLN A 140 6.67 6.56 0.41
N ILE A 141 7.07 5.66 -0.49
CA ILE A 141 6.57 4.29 -0.56
C ILE A 141 7.73 3.32 -0.39
N ILE A 142 7.62 2.41 0.57
CA ILE A 142 8.63 1.39 0.85
C ILE A 142 7.95 0.02 0.91
N TRP A 143 8.31 -0.86 -0.01
CA TRP A 143 7.84 -2.25 -0.04
C TRP A 143 9.04 -3.19 0.10
N LEU A 144 9.09 -3.94 1.20
CA LEU A 144 10.19 -4.84 1.53
C LEU A 144 9.71 -6.28 1.54
N ASP A 145 10.13 -7.03 0.55
CA ASP A 145 9.86 -8.47 0.41
C ASP A 145 11.09 -9.27 0.85
N CYS A 146 11.36 -9.26 2.15
CA CYS A 146 12.47 -9.95 2.78
C CYS A 146 12.18 -10.26 4.25
N CYS A 147 12.93 -11.20 4.83
CA CYS A 147 12.87 -11.51 6.26
C CYS A 147 13.27 -10.28 7.10
N TYR A 148 12.77 -10.20 8.34
CA TYR A 148 13.12 -9.15 9.31
C TYR A 148 12.84 -7.72 8.85
N SER A 149 12.11 -7.53 7.75
CA SER A 149 11.77 -6.21 7.22
C SER A 149 10.82 -5.41 8.13
N GLY A 150 10.12 -6.10 9.02
CA GLY A 150 9.23 -5.48 10.00
C GLY A 150 9.90 -4.51 10.96
N GLU A 151 11.23 -4.58 11.16
CA GLU A 151 11.97 -3.61 11.98
C GLU A 151 11.88 -2.17 11.45
N LEU A 152 11.78 -1.99 10.11
CA LEU A 152 11.55 -0.65 9.55
C LEU A 152 10.25 -0.04 10.07
N LEU A 153 9.31 -0.88 10.46
CA LEU A 153 7.97 -0.52 10.89
C LEU A 153 7.79 -0.44 12.41
N ASN A 154 8.85 -0.64 13.21
CA ASN A 154 8.83 -0.39 14.66
C ASN A 154 8.65 1.11 14.95
N PHE A 155 7.41 1.57 14.75
CA PHE A 155 6.99 2.97 14.73
C PHE A 155 6.87 3.64 16.10
N SER A 156 7.05 2.97 17.20
CA SER A 156 7.17 3.66 18.49
C SER A 156 8.36 4.64 18.52
N GLU A 157 9.33 4.42 17.61
CA GLU A 157 10.46 5.31 17.38
C GLU A 157 10.39 6.10 16.06
N ALA A 158 9.44 5.82 15.17
CA ALA A 158 9.18 6.62 13.97
C ALA A 158 8.34 7.82 14.38
N ASP A 159 9.04 8.79 14.87
CA ASP A 159 8.71 10.14 15.28
C ASP A 159 7.28 10.60 14.99
N PRO A 160 6.41 10.72 16.04
CA PRO A 160 5.17 11.46 15.92
C PRO A 160 5.39 12.94 15.57
N GLY A 161 6.62 13.48 15.64
CA GLY A 161 6.99 14.83 15.23
C GLY A 161 6.89 15.11 13.73
N ASP A 162 6.87 14.09 12.89
CA ASP A 162 6.69 14.25 11.43
C ASP A 162 5.22 14.50 11.01
N ARG A 163 4.26 14.41 11.94
CA ARG A 163 2.85 14.74 11.69
C ARG A 163 2.62 16.19 11.23
N GLY A 164 3.60 17.07 11.41
CA GLY A 164 3.56 18.47 10.96
C GLY A 164 4.17 18.74 9.59
N LYS A 165 4.90 17.79 8.97
CA LYS A 165 5.61 18.02 7.70
C LYS A 165 4.78 17.70 6.46
N GLY A 166 3.53 17.24 6.61
CA GLY A 166 2.61 17.01 5.49
C GLY A 166 3.08 15.92 4.51
N ARG A 167 3.76 14.89 4.99
CA ARG A 167 4.23 13.76 4.18
C ARG A 167 3.23 12.62 4.18
N ASP A 168 3.06 12.03 3.00
CA ASP A 168 2.26 10.82 2.81
C ASP A 168 3.20 9.61 2.76
N ARG A 169 2.92 8.57 3.53
CA ARG A 169 3.77 7.38 3.61
C ARG A 169 2.98 6.10 3.48
N CYS A 170 3.53 5.15 2.71
CA CYS A 170 3.01 3.80 2.58
C CYS A 170 4.15 2.79 2.73
N PHE A 171 4.19 2.09 3.86
CA PHE A 171 5.19 1.08 4.13
C PHE A 171 4.54 -0.30 4.21
N ILE A 172 5.11 -1.26 3.49
CA ILE A 172 4.69 -2.66 3.48
C ILE A 172 5.93 -3.54 3.66
N ALA A 173 5.89 -4.46 4.62
CA ALA A 173 6.94 -5.43 4.86
C ALA A 173 6.38 -6.85 4.87
N ALA A 174 7.10 -7.80 4.26
CA ALA A 174 6.64 -9.17 4.03
C ALA A 174 6.39 -9.96 5.30
N SER A 175 7.19 -9.75 6.35
CA SER A 175 7.08 -10.52 7.58
C SER A 175 7.35 -9.66 8.79
N ARG A 176 6.82 -10.11 9.93
CA ARG A 176 7.17 -9.56 11.24
C ARG A 176 8.64 -9.87 11.56
N GLU A 177 9.14 -9.20 12.58
CA GLU A 177 10.53 -9.26 13.05
C GLU A 177 11.10 -10.69 13.22
N PHE A 178 10.24 -11.69 13.48
CA PHE A 178 10.62 -13.08 13.80
C PHE A 178 10.18 -14.11 12.75
N GLU A 179 9.57 -13.72 11.65
CA GLU A 179 9.04 -14.64 10.65
C GLU A 179 9.94 -14.70 9.41
N VAL A 180 10.12 -15.90 8.87
CA VAL A 180 10.81 -16.12 7.59
C VAL A 180 9.83 -15.87 6.45
N ALA A 181 10.22 -15.08 5.45
CA ALA A 181 9.41 -14.90 4.24
C ALA A 181 9.41 -16.20 3.43
N TYR A 182 8.21 -16.66 3.03
CA TYR A 182 8.05 -17.89 2.27
C TYR A 182 8.04 -17.63 0.77
N GLU A 183 8.80 -18.43 0.01
CA GLU A 183 8.57 -18.62 -1.43
C GLU A 183 7.42 -19.62 -1.58
N ALA A 184 6.38 -19.28 -2.33
CA ALA A 184 5.27 -20.20 -2.60
C ALA A 184 5.76 -21.36 -3.49
N ILE A 185 5.51 -22.59 -3.07
CA ILE A 185 6.09 -23.83 -3.63
C ILE A 185 5.82 -24.03 -5.14
N ASP A 186 4.80 -23.38 -5.71
CA ASP A 186 4.43 -23.48 -7.13
C ASP A 186 4.22 -22.11 -7.82
N SER A 187 4.61 -21.00 -7.21
CA SER A 187 4.45 -19.66 -7.75
C SER A 187 5.74 -19.13 -8.37
N LYS A 188 5.61 -18.33 -9.43
CA LYS A 188 6.75 -17.59 -10.01
C LYS A 188 7.24 -16.46 -9.10
N HIS A 189 6.42 -16.06 -8.13
CA HIS A 189 6.64 -14.91 -7.27
C HIS A 189 6.55 -15.31 -5.80
N SER A 190 7.17 -14.50 -4.95
CA SER A 190 6.97 -14.57 -3.50
C SER A 190 5.50 -14.29 -3.15
N VAL A 191 5.09 -14.73 -1.95
CA VAL A 191 3.70 -14.56 -1.47
C VAL A 191 3.30 -13.09 -1.42
N LEU A 192 4.18 -12.22 -0.90
CA LEU A 192 3.88 -10.79 -0.84
C LEU A 192 3.84 -10.17 -2.23
N THR A 193 4.80 -10.47 -3.10
CA THR A 193 4.86 -9.90 -4.45
C THR A 193 3.68 -10.34 -5.30
N GLU A 194 3.26 -11.61 -5.23
CA GLU A 194 2.05 -12.07 -5.92
C GLU A 194 0.81 -11.28 -5.46
N ALA A 195 0.68 -11.06 -4.16
CA ALA A 195 -0.42 -10.26 -3.62
C ALA A 195 -0.34 -8.77 -4.03
N LEU A 196 0.87 -8.18 -4.07
CA LEU A 196 1.10 -6.83 -4.57
C LEU A 196 0.72 -6.69 -6.04
N LEU A 197 1.15 -7.61 -6.91
CA LEU A 197 0.84 -7.59 -8.34
C LEU A 197 -0.67 -7.66 -8.59
N GLN A 198 -1.38 -8.49 -7.82
CA GLN A 198 -2.83 -8.59 -7.93
C GLN A 198 -3.55 -7.38 -7.35
N GLY A 199 -3.07 -6.83 -6.23
CA GLY A 199 -3.66 -5.63 -5.61
C GLY A 199 -3.41 -4.35 -6.39
N LEU A 200 -2.31 -4.29 -7.13
CA LEU A 200 -1.95 -3.16 -7.99
C LEU A 200 -2.53 -3.26 -9.41
N ASP A 201 -3.11 -4.40 -9.80
CA ASP A 201 -3.74 -4.55 -11.12
C ASP A 201 -5.00 -3.67 -11.21
N PRO A 202 -4.96 -2.54 -11.94
CA PRO A 202 -6.06 -1.59 -11.96
C PRO A 202 -7.33 -2.15 -12.61
N ARG A 203 -7.23 -3.25 -13.38
CA ARG A 203 -8.38 -3.93 -14.00
C ARG A 203 -9.26 -4.63 -12.97
N ARG A 204 -8.75 -4.86 -11.76
CA ARG A 204 -9.46 -5.51 -10.66
C ARG A 204 -10.20 -4.51 -9.76
N HIS A 205 -10.09 -3.22 -10.03
CA HIS A 205 -10.65 -2.14 -9.22
C HIS A 205 -11.62 -1.31 -10.04
N SER A 206 -12.72 -0.90 -9.44
CA SER A 206 -13.74 -0.07 -10.09
C SER A 206 -13.39 1.42 -10.15
N GLY A 207 -12.34 1.84 -9.44
CA GLY A 207 -11.89 3.24 -9.38
C GLY A 207 -10.94 3.63 -10.51
N THR A 208 -10.69 4.93 -10.67
CA THR A 208 -9.71 5.45 -11.64
C THR A 208 -8.27 5.17 -11.21
N TRP A 209 -8.01 5.14 -9.90
CA TRP A 209 -6.70 4.88 -9.32
C TRP A 209 -6.78 3.80 -8.23
N VAL A 210 -5.81 2.90 -8.23
CA VAL A 210 -5.48 2.09 -7.07
C VAL A 210 -4.66 2.94 -6.12
N THR A 211 -5.12 3.11 -4.89
CA THR A 211 -4.40 3.87 -3.86
C THR A 211 -3.68 2.94 -2.89
N ASN A 212 -2.78 3.49 -2.06
CA ASN A 212 -2.16 2.76 -0.97
C ASN A 212 -3.18 2.13 -0.01
N TYR A 213 -4.30 2.79 0.26
CA TYR A 213 -5.38 2.25 1.09
C TYR A 213 -6.08 1.07 0.43
N THR A 214 -6.48 1.21 -0.84
CA THR A 214 -7.09 0.12 -1.61
C THR A 214 -6.14 -1.09 -1.70
N LEU A 215 -4.85 -0.85 -1.91
CA LEU A 215 -3.84 -1.91 -1.96
C LEU A 215 -3.79 -2.67 -0.64
N ILE A 216 -3.70 -1.98 0.50
CA ILE A 216 -3.62 -2.61 1.82
C ILE A 216 -4.87 -3.43 2.13
N ASP A 217 -6.06 -2.96 1.77
CA ASP A 217 -7.30 -3.72 1.95
C ASP A 217 -7.25 -5.07 1.19
N VAL A 218 -6.78 -5.05 -0.08
CA VAL A 218 -6.59 -6.28 -0.87
C VAL A 218 -5.55 -7.21 -0.25
N LEU A 219 -4.41 -6.65 0.20
CA LEU A 219 -3.35 -7.44 0.83
C LEU A 219 -3.83 -8.09 2.13
N ASN A 220 -4.55 -7.36 2.97
CA ASN A 220 -5.14 -7.89 4.20
C ASN A 220 -6.07 -9.07 3.93
N GLN A 221 -6.95 -8.94 2.93
CA GLN A 221 -7.88 -10.03 2.58
C GLN A 221 -7.16 -11.27 2.06
N ARG A 222 -6.13 -11.09 1.22
CA ARG A 222 -5.44 -12.20 0.57
C ARG A 222 -4.46 -12.93 1.47
N LEU A 223 -3.78 -12.20 2.34
CA LEU A 223 -2.71 -12.73 3.16
C LEU A 223 -3.19 -13.31 4.50
N GLN A 224 -4.49 -13.17 4.84
CA GLN A 224 -5.08 -13.77 6.04
C GLN A 224 -4.93 -15.30 6.12
N ALA A 225 -4.93 -15.99 4.97
CA ALA A 225 -4.84 -17.45 4.90
C ALA A 225 -3.39 -17.98 4.92
N PHE A 226 -2.40 -17.10 4.84
CA PHE A 226 -1.00 -17.48 4.83
C PHE A 226 -0.39 -17.35 6.22
N PRO A 227 0.59 -18.21 6.57
CA PRO A 227 1.31 -18.11 7.84
C PRO A 227 2.15 -16.84 7.92
N GLN A 228 2.44 -16.20 6.80
CA GLN A 228 3.17 -14.94 6.72
C GLN A 228 2.25 -13.78 7.08
N SER A 229 2.62 -13.02 8.11
CA SER A 229 1.87 -11.85 8.59
C SER A 229 2.57 -10.56 8.17
N PRO A 230 2.25 -9.99 7.02
CA PRO A 230 2.85 -8.74 6.59
C PRO A 230 2.47 -7.60 7.53
N ILE A 231 3.34 -6.60 7.61
CA ILE A 231 3.11 -5.40 8.38
C ILE A 231 2.85 -4.24 7.42
N PHE A 232 1.84 -3.45 7.75
CA PHE A 232 1.47 -2.27 6.99
C PHE A 232 1.51 -1.03 7.86
N ALA A 233 1.99 0.08 7.30
CA ALA A 233 1.89 1.37 7.95
C ALA A 233 1.67 2.46 6.91
N ASN A 234 0.54 3.13 7.06
CA ASN A 234 0.16 4.29 6.28
C ASN A 234 0.09 5.52 7.17
N SER A 235 0.57 6.65 6.68
CA SER A 235 0.35 7.95 7.30
C SER A 235 0.15 9.02 6.23
N GLY A 236 -0.60 10.07 6.56
CA GLY A 236 -0.91 11.15 5.63
C GLY A 236 -2.10 10.86 4.71
N GLY A 237 -2.10 11.45 3.54
CA GLY A 237 -3.14 11.32 2.53
C GLY A 237 -3.04 10.07 1.66
N ALA A 238 -4.02 9.89 0.76
CA ALA A 238 -3.99 8.82 -0.21
C ALA A 238 -2.89 9.05 -1.26
N ILE A 239 -2.12 7.99 -1.54
CA ILE A 239 -1.11 7.96 -2.59
C ILE A 239 -1.67 7.13 -3.74
N ASN A 240 -1.79 7.72 -4.91
CA ASN A 240 -2.19 7.03 -6.12
C ASN A 240 -1.04 6.12 -6.58
N LEU A 241 -1.30 4.85 -6.89
CA LEU A 241 -0.28 3.86 -7.26
C LEU A 241 -0.36 3.50 -8.74
N THR A 242 -1.46 2.90 -9.17
CA THR A 242 -1.68 2.45 -10.56
C THR A 242 -3.06 2.83 -11.06
N ARG A 243 -3.24 2.90 -12.37
CA ARG A 243 -4.54 3.13 -13.02
C ARG A 243 -4.61 2.41 -14.37
N THR A 244 -5.82 2.12 -14.83
CA THR A 244 -6.05 1.74 -16.23
C THR A 244 -5.96 2.98 -17.12
N TRP A 245 -5.17 2.90 -18.17
CA TRP A 245 -5.24 3.82 -19.27
C TRP A 245 -6.46 3.45 -20.13
N GLN A 246 -7.53 4.17 -19.97
CA GLN A 246 -8.54 4.22 -21.02
C GLN A 246 -8.14 5.35 -21.95
N ALA A 247 -7.89 5.02 -23.21
CA ALA A 247 -7.87 6.05 -24.25
C ALA A 247 -9.19 6.83 -24.13
N PRO A 248 -9.19 8.18 -24.19
CA PRO A 248 -10.43 8.94 -24.15
C PRO A 248 -11.30 8.44 -25.31
N ASN A 249 -12.41 7.79 -24.97
CA ASN A 249 -13.38 7.34 -25.95
C ASN A 249 -14.08 8.61 -26.44
N PRO A 250 -13.92 9.03 -27.71
CA PRO A 250 -14.47 10.29 -28.17
C PRO A 250 -16.01 10.37 -28.14
N ASP A 251 -16.68 9.23 -27.90
CA ASP A 251 -18.15 9.10 -27.86
C ASP A 251 -18.75 8.90 -26.48
N SER A 252 -17.96 8.93 -25.40
CA SER A 252 -18.55 8.78 -24.05
C SER A 252 -18.94 10.12 -23.43
N ASN A 253 -20.13 10.62 -23.79
CA ASN A 253 -20.90 11.57 -22.97
C ASN A 253 -21.49 10.92 -21.70
N LEU A 254 -20.90 9.84 -21.23
CA LEU A 254 -21.19 9.29 -19.92
C LEU A 254 -20.41 10.10 -18.90
N VAL A 255 -21.07 11.08 -18.29
CA VAL A 255 -20.66 11.68 -17.03
C VAL A 255 -20.67 10.54 -16.00
N VAL A 256 -19.55 9.84 -15.86
CA VAL A 256 -19.33 8.96 -14.73
C VAL A 256 -19.10 9.89 -13.53
N THR A 257 -20.19 10.21 -12.85
CA THR A 257 -20.13 10.82 -11.52
C THR A 257 -19.53 9.76 -10.59
N THR A 258 -18.22 9.77 -10.45
CA THR A 258 -17.52 8.93 -9.46
C THR A 258 -17.77 9.54 -8.09
N THR A 259 -18.94 9.31 -7.54
CA THR A 259 -19.22 9.65 -6.14
C THR A 259 -18.41 8.70 -5.27
N CYS A 260 -17.43 9.24 -4.54
CA CYS A 260 -16.64 8.44 -3.59
C CYS A 260 -17.59 7.89 -2.51
N PRO A 261 -17.71 6.56 -2.34
CA PRO A 261 -18.58 5.97 -1.32
C PRO A 261 -18.09 6.22 0.10
N TYR A 262 -16.83 6.64 0.27
CA TYR A 262 -16.22 6.92 1.57
C TYR A 262 -16.26 8.41 1.86
N ARG A 263 -17.19 8.83 2.73
CA ARG A 263 -17.41 10.24 3.09
C ARG A 263 -16.46 10.78 4.16
N GLY A 264 -15.52 9.98 4.64
CA GLY A 264 -14.60 10.37 5.73
C GLY A 264 -15.38 10.71 7.02
N LEU A 265 -15.26 11.94 7.49
CA LEU A 265 -16.01 12.43 8.66
C LEU A 265 -17.40 12.98 8.33
N GLN A 266 -17.76 13.06 7.05
CA GLN A 266 -19.09 13.50 6.63
C GLN A 266 -20.11 12.36 6.78
N TYR A 267 -21.35 12.71 7.04
CA TYR A 267 -22.44 11.74 7.10
C TYR A 267 -23.01 11.46 5.70
N PHE A 268 -23.63 10.29 5.52
CA PHE A 268 -24.50 10.00 4.38
C PHE A 268 -25.85 10.67 4.62
N ASP A 269 -26.33 11.45 3.64
CA ASP A 269 -27.59 12.17 3.76
C ASP A 269 -28.80 11.34 3.25
N CYS A 270 -30.01 11.87 3.43
CA CYS A 270 -31.27 11.22 3.02
C CYS A 270 -31.55 11.36 1.52
N THR A 271 -30.52 11.33 0.68
CA THR A 271 -30.63 11.35 -0.78
C THR A 271 -30.57 9.93 -1.34
N GLU A 272 -31.19 9.70 -2.51
CA GLU A 272 -31.12 8.43 -3.20
C GLU A 272 -29.66 8.04 -3.51
N GLU A 273 -28.83 9.02 -3.85
CA GLU A 273 -27.43 8.83 -4.18
C GLU A 273 -26.64 8.34 -2.97
N ASP A 274 -26.79 8.96 -1.80
CA ASP A 274 -26.10 8.57 -0.58
C ASP A 274 -26.59 7.25 -0.03
N ALA A 275 -27.88 6.99 -0.10
CA ALA A 275 -28.48 5.74 0.37
C ALA A 275 -28.00 4.52 -0.43
N LYS A 276 -27.62 4.67 -1.70
CA LYS A 276 -27.03 3.61 -2.52
C LYS A 276 -25.68 3.13 -2.01
N TYR A 277 -24.97 3.93 -1.25
CA TYR A 277 -23.65 3.59 -0.69
C TYR A 277 -23.67 3.32 0.81
N PHE A 278 -24.85 3.36 1.44
CA PHE A 278 -25.00 3.14 2.88
C PHE A 278 -25.39 1.69 3.18
N TYR A 279 -24.39 0.83 3.40
CA TYR A 279 -24.54 -0.61 3.65
C TYR A 279 -24.10 -1.02 5.06
N GLY A 280 -24.57 -2.21 5.49
CA GLY A 280 -24.15 -2.87 6.73
C GLY A 280 -24.78 -2.31 8.01
N ARG A 281 -25.85 -1.49 7.87
CA ARG A 281 -26.61 -0.96 9.01
C ARG A 281 -28.13 -1.20 8.85
N GLU A 282 -28.52 -2.12 7.99
CA GLU A 282 -29.91 -2.44 7.65
C GLU A 282 -30.69 -2.87 8.90
N ALA A 283 -30.14 -3.80 9.69
CA ALA A 283 -30.80 -4.27 10.92
C ALA A 283 -31.03 -3.16 11.95
N LEU A 284 -30.07 -2.23 12.08
CA LEU A 284 -30.22 -1.07 12.97
C LEU A 284 -31.26 -0.09 12.42
N THR A 285 -31.29 0.13 11.12
CA THR A 285 -32.30 0.96 10.45
C THR A 285 -33.71 0.42 10.65
N ASP A 286 -33.90 -0.90 10.50
CA ASP A 286 -35.19 -1.56 10.72
C ASP A 286 -35.64 -1.44 12.19
N GLN A 287 -34.70 -1.59 13.16
CA GLN A 287 -35.01 -1.36 14.58
C GLN A 287 -35.45 0.08 14.86
N LEU A 288 -34.84 1.07 14.21
CA LEU A 288 -35.23 2.48 14.36
C LEU A 288 -36.61 2.74 13.75
N LEU A 289 -36.88 2.15 12.58
CA LEU A 289 -38.21 2.22 11.93
C LEU A 289 -39.30 1.67 12.85
N GLU A 290 -39.08 0.51 13.47
CA GLU A 290 -40.05 -0.08 14.42
C GLU A 290 -40.27 0.81 15.65
N LYS A 291 -39.22 1.45 16.17
CA LYS A 291 -39.34 2.38 17.30
C LYS A 291 -40.11 3.64 16.96
N VAL A 292 -39.94 4.19 15.76
CA VAL A 292 -40.69 5.36 15.26
C VAL A 292 -42.17 5.03 15.06
N ARG A 293 -42.51 3.76 14.75
CA ARG A 293 -43.92 3.30 14.66
C ARG A 293 -44.65 3.42 15.96
N VAL A 294 -43.98 3.15 17.07
CA VAL A 294 -44.62 2.99 18.41
C VAL A 294 -44.57 4.31 19.20
N GLY A 295 -43.57 5.17 18.96
CA GLY A 295 -43.31 6.35 19.77
C GLY A 295 -43.22 7.64 18.95
N ASN A 296 -43.55 8.77 19.59
CA ASN A 296 -43.47 10.11 18.98
C ASN A 296 -42.07 10.76 19.20
N PHE A 297 -41.18 10.10 19.91
CA PHE A 297 -39.82 10.59 20.21
C PHE A 297 -38.82 9.44 20.16
N LEU A 298 -37.70 9.65 19.45
CA LEU A 298 -36.61 8.70 19.35
C LEU A 298 -35.26 9.41 19.55
N ALA A 299 -34.51 9.04 20.58
CA ALA A 299 -33.15 9.50 20.80
C ALA A 299 -32.13 8.44 20.33
N VAL A 300 -31.19 8.84 19.44
CA VAL A 300 -30.10 7.99 18.97
C VAL A 300 -28.80 8.44 19.62
N LEU A 301 -28.31 7.65 20.57
CA LEU A 301 -27.12 7.95 21.36
C LEU A 301 -25.95 7.04 20.98
N GLY A 302 -24.71 7.53 21.13
CA GLY A 302 -23.49 6.79 20.85
C GLY A 302 -22.26 7.69 20.76
N ALA A 303 -21.06 7.09 20.69
CA ALA A 303 -19.79 7.80 20.61
C ALA A 303 -19.72 8.71 19.36
N SER A 304 -18.90 9.78 19.40
CA SER A 304 -18.62 10.60 18.22
C SER A 304 -17.96 9.74 17.12
N GLY A 305 -18.34 9.97 15.85
CA GLY A 305 -17.84 9.17 14.72
C GLY A 305 -18.46 7.77 14.55
N SER A 306 -19.39 7.34 15.41
CA SER A 306 -20.03 6.01 15.29
C SER A 306 -21.08 5.88 14.15
N GLY A 307 -21.24 6.90 13.32
CA GLY A 307 -22.16 6.89 12.16
C GLY A 307 -23.61 7.19 12.50
N LYS A 308 -23.94 7.73 13.67
CA LYS A 308 -25.34 8.06 14.08
C LYS A 308 -26.09 8.90 13.06
N SER A 309 -25.45 9.98 12.58
CA SER A 309 -26.06 10.88 11.59
C SER A 309 -26.37 10.16 10.27
N SER A 310 -25.47 9.29 9.81
CA SER A 310 -25.67 8.49 8.61
C SER A 310 -26.83 7.48 8.77
N VAL A 311 -26.88 6.78 9.91
CA VAL A 311 -27.98 5.84 10.20
C VAL A 311 -29.33 6.54 10.25
N VAL A 312 -29.39 7.72 10.86
CA VAL A 312 -30.64 8.49 10.93
C VAL A 312 -31.01 9.04 9.52
N ARG A 313 -30.07 9.63 8.81
CA ARG A 313 -30.33 10.30 7.52
C ARG A 313 -30.49 9.32 6.37
N ALA A 314 -29.43 8.61 6.00
CA ALA A 314 -29.42 7.66 4.87
C ALA A 314 -30.16 6.35 5.18
N GLY A 315 -30.24 5.95 6.46
CA GLY A 315 -31.04 4.82 6.90
C GLY A 315 -32.49 5.22 7.14
N LEU A 316 -32.81 5.72 8.34
CA LEU A 316 -34.18 5.93 8.80
C LEU A 316 -34.96 6.91 7.93
N LEU A 317 -34.49 8.16 7.77
CA LEU A 317 -35.23 9.20 7.04
C LEU A 317 -35.41 8.83 5.57
N TYR A 318 -34.40 8.28 4.91
CA TYR A 318 -34.51 7.84 3.52
C TYR A 318 -35.58 6.75 3.34
N GLN A 319 -35.63 5.75 4.23
CA GLN A 319 -36.67 4.71 4.18
C GLN A 319 -38.07 5.26 4.42
N LEU A 320 -38.20 6.29 5.26
CA LEU A 320 -39.47 6.99 5.46
C LEU A 320 -39.92 7.78 4.21
N THR A 321 -38.99 8.44 3.49
CA THR A 321 -39.29 9.16 2.23
C THR A 321 -39.72 8.23 1.11
N LEU A 322 -39.21 6.99 1.07
CA LEU A 322 -39.63 5.96 0.09
C LEU A 322 -41.05 5.46 0.30
N GLY A 323 -41.81 6.03 1.27
CA GLY A 323 -43.17 5.64 1.51
C GLY A 323 -43.37 4.19 1.95
N ARG A 324 -42.33 3.55 2.58
CA ARG A 324 -42.56 2.30 3.31
C ARG A 324 -43.66 2.59 4.31
N ARG A 325 -44.89 2.22 3.96
CA ARG A 325 -46.10 2.42 4.77
C ARG A 325 -45.89 1.71 6.10
N LEU A 326 -45.57 2.49 7.11
CA LEU A 326 -45.76 2.11 8.48
C LEU A 326 -47.26 2.04 8.68
N SER A 327 -47.84 0.82 8.62
CA SER A 327 -49.27 0.51 8.72
C SER A 327 -50.16 1.70 9.20
N GLY A 328 -50.73 2.47 8.29
CA GLY A 328 -51.84 3.37 8.55
C GLY A 328 -51.57 4.83 8.90
N LYS A 329 -50.32 5.29 9.07
CA LYS A 329 -50.02 6.73 9.28
C LYS A 329 -49.11 7.25 8.18
N LEU A 330 -49.57 8.24 7.41
CA LEU A 330 -48.75 9.06 6.52
C LEU A 330 -47.94 10.04 7.39
N PHE A 331 -46.62 9.97 7.33
CA PHE A 331 -45.77 11.07 7.80
C PHE A 331 -45.50 11.99 6.61
N HIS A 332 -45.98 13.24 6.65
CA HIS A 332 -45.47 14.31 5.80
C HIS A 332 -44.30 14.95 6.54
N LEU A 333 -43.12 14.94 5.90
CA LEU A 333 -41.96 15.74 6.30
C LEU A 333 -42.11 17.16 5.74
#